data_994b6ef51329a157091a20a7f36de9b6
#
_entry.id   994b6ef51329a157091a20a7f36de9b6
#
_cell.length_a   1.000
_cell.length_b   1.000
_cell.length_c   1.000
_cell.angle_alpha   90.00
_cell.angle_beta   90.00
_cell.angle_gamma   90.00
#
_symmetry.space_group_name_H-M   'P 1'
#
loop_
_entity.id
_entity.type
_entity.pdbx_description
1 polymer ?
#
loop_
_entity_poly.entity_id
_entity_poly.type
_entity_poly.pdbx_seq_one_letter_code
_entity_poly.pdbx_strand_id
1 'polypeptide(L)'
;MKKHFQIIRGWIVVFILLVTIPFFAQNKKSQNISGKVTYLNVALPKVNIIVNNNEQGTETDDKGAYQIKTNTGDIITYSYVGFETISILIEDITSVLNIEMVVKANDLDEIVIKSTNKDRDYNKSKQHFSTSKAVINQEAAGYSVAYVGGNKIDLMYASLTEALDGRVAGVRIDPSTGKLAIRTKTSIFYDAPVLWDVDGVIFTDEPPINLASIENIYILKSLAATNLYGSMGAGGVIVITTKTGTLINSIEEKKNIAEQYTNKTIYNNDAFVVSEKEMWNSDETFILKGFNNKQKALDYYENKIKNQTESYSESIKIARLFDGYYNDRDVSINILNELLIKYQNNPEIVKAIAYQIDNLNANVEAEKIYEKVFKLRPAYAQSYRDLANVYIKNNKFKRAWRMYMGYMLQQKEGSEQKINELLFNEMEWLYYNRKNQAGIKESFVPNNTISEFRKDIRLVFEWNTSEAEFNIEFVNPDKQSYVFEHNLISNKELIENEKKIGYSSKEFFIDDLGAEEWLINITYLGNKKPEPTFFKVTIYTNWGSPNQSENIHVFNFEKERDKFQLFKLTNQ
;
A
#
# COMPACT_ATOMS: atom_id res chain seq x y z
N MET A 1 -60.63 -19.41 -17.10
CA MET A 1 -59.59 -20.43 -16.85
C MET A 1 -58.24 -20.19 -17.60
N LYS A 2 -58.22 -19.79 -18.90
CA LYS A 2 -56.95 -19.61 -19.63
C LYS A 2 -56.03 -18.46 -19.11
N LYS A 3 -56.58 -17.37 -18.55
CA LYS A 3 -55.76 -16.24 -18.02
C LYS A 3 -55.04 -16.57 -16.69
N HIS A 4 -55.65 -17.37 -15.84
CA HIS A 4 -55.00 -17.77 -14.60
C HIS A 4 -53.84 -18.75 -14.80
N PHE A 5 -53.92 -19.58 -15.83
CA PHE A 5 -52.84 -20.53 -16.18
C PHE A 5 -51.60 -19.84 -16.75
N GLN A 6 -51.72 -18.69 -17.44
CA GLN A 6 -50.58 -17.91 -17.91
C GLN A 6 -49.87 -17.16 -16.77
N ILE A 7 -50.61 -16.66 -15.77
CA ILE A 7 -50.04 -15.97 -14.62
C ILE A 7 -49.24 -16.97 -13.76
N ILE A 8 -49.77 -18.15 -13.52
CA ILE A 8 -49.08 -19.19 -12.76
C ILE A 8 -47.80 -19.66 -13.49
N ARG A 9 -47.82 -19.82 -14.83
CA ARG A 9 -46.60 -20.12 -15.61
C ARG A 9 -45.56 -19.01 -15.53
N GLY A 10 -45.97 -17.75 -15.54
CA GLY A 10 -45.07 -16.61 -15.37
C GLY A 10 -44.38 -16.61 -14.02
N TRP A 11 -45.13 -16.91 -12.94
CA TRP A 11 -44.58 -17.00 -11.58
C TRP A 11 -43.66 -18.21 -11.37
N ILE A 12 -43.92 -19.33 -12.01
CA ILE A 12 -43.06 -20.52 -11.97
C ILE A 12 -41.72 -20.23 -12.69
N VAL A 13 -41.73 -19.53 -13.83
CA VAL A 13 -40.51 -19.17 -14.56
C VAL A 13 -39.68 -18.15 -13.76
N VAL A 14 -40.32 -17.17 -13.09
CA VAL A 14 -39.64 -16.22 -12.21
C VAL A 14 -39.08 -16.93 -10.96
N PHE A 15 -39.80 -17.90 -10.40
CA PHE A 15 -39.32 -18.68 -9.27
C PHE A 15 -38.15 -19.61 -9.63
N ILE A 16 -38.16 -20.22 -10.83
CA ILE A 16 -37.05 -21.04 -11.34
C ILE A 16 -35.84 -20.16 -11.65
N LEU A 17 -36.02 -18.93 -12.18
CA LEU A 17 -34.93 -17.96 -12.37
C LEU A 17 -34.32 -17.45 -11.05
N LEU A 18 -35.11 -17.36 -9.98
CA LEU A 18 -34.64 -16.99 -8.65
C LEU A 18 -33.88 -18.12 -7.94
N VAL A 19 -34.15 -19.38 -8.27
CA VAL A 19 -33.48 -20.56 -7.68
C VAL A 19 -32.17 -20.89 -8.39
N THR A 20 -31.95 -20.37 -9.59
CA THR A 20 -30.69 -20.58 -10.34
C THR A 20 -29.66 -19.47 -10.18
N ILE A 21 -29.81 -18.56 -9.20
CA ILE A 21 -28.68 -17.77 -8.77
C ILE A 21 -27.73 -18.77 -8.09
N PRO A 22 -26.58 -19.11 -8.70
CA PRO A 22 -25.60 -19.90 -7.98
C PRO A 22 -25.21 -19.07 -6.77
N PHE A 23 -25.60 -19.54 -5.59
CA PHE A 23 -24.89 -19.17 -4.39
C PHE A 23 -23.44 -19.48 -4.69
N PHE A 24 -22.62 -18.48 -5.00
CA PHE A 24 -21.20 -18.57 -4.81
C PHE A 24 -20.96 -18.67 -3.30
N ALA A 25 -21.34 -19.83 -2.74
CA ALA A 25 -20.71 -20.29 -1.54
C ALA A 25 -19.22 -20.33 -1.91
N GLN A 26 -18.42 -19.45 -1.33
CA GLN A 26 -16.98 -19.58 -1.37
C GLN A 26 -16.69 -20.98 -0.85
N ASN A 27 -16.43 -21.92 -1.76
CA ASN A 27 -15.95 -23.23 -1.39
C ASN A 27 -14.62 -22.99 -0.71
N LYS A 28 -14.64 -23.02 0.64
CA LYS A 28 -13.41 -22.94 1.43
C LYS A 28 -12.51 -24.07 0.96
N LYS A 29 -11.53 -23.74 0.13
CA LYS A 29 -10.59 -24.72 -0.41
C LYS A 29 -9.68 -25.15 0.73
N SER A 30 -9.79 -26.42 1.11
CA SER A 30 -8.91 -27.02 2.10
C SER A 30 -7.50 -27.18 1.52
N GLN A 31 -6.49 -26.78 2.26
CA GLN A 31 -5.09 -26.85 1.88
C GLN A 31 -4.21 -27.21 3.08
N ASN A 32 -3.04 -27.80 2.79
CA ASN A 32 -2.02 -28.05 3.80
C ASN A 32 -0.99 -26.95 3.73
N ILE A 33 -0.76 -26.28 4.87
CA ILE A 33 0.31 -25.30 5.02
C ILE A 33 1.46 -25.97 5.74
N SER A 34 2.67 -25.79 5.21
CA SER A 34 3.91 -26.23 5.85
C SER A 34 4.88 -25.05 5.98
N GLY A 35 5.86 -25.15 6.85
CA GLY A 35 6.88 -24.11 6.99
C GLY A 35 7.80 -24.36 8.15
N LYS A 36 8.65 -23.38 8.44
CA LYS A 36 9.55 -23.36 9.58
C LYS A 36 9.31 -22.10 10.41
N VAL A 37 9.47 -22.26 11.71
CA VAL A 37 9.48 -21.13 12.65
C VAL A 37 10.88 -20.97 13.19
N THR A 38 11.42 -19.75 13.11
CA THR A 38 12.79 -19.41 13.51
C THR A 38 12.82 -18.15 14.36
N TYR A 39 13.94 -17.95 15.05
CA TYR A 39 14.34 -16.68 15.67
C TYR A 39 15.83 -16.47 15.41
N LEU A 40 16.19 -15.35 14.81
CA LEU A 40 17.55 -15.04 14.35
C LEU A 40 18.18 -16.21 13.54
N ASN A 41 17.42 -16.78 12.64
CA ASN A 41 17.76 -17.95 11.82
C ASN A 41 17.99 -19.27 12.61
N VAL A 42 17.66 -19.31 13.91
CA VAL A 42 17.70 -20.52 14.72
C VAL A 42 16.30 -21.12 14.80
N ALA A 43 16.20 -22.43 14.56
CA ALA A 43 14.91 -23.14 14.63
C ALA A 43 14.29 -23.03 16.02
N LEU A 44 13.00 -22.72 16.10
CA LEU A 44 12.22 -22.70 17.35
C LEU A 44 11.32 -23.94 17.44
N PRO A 45 11.64 -24.91 18.32
CA PRO A 45 10.78 -26.05 18.58
C PRO A 45 9.62 -25.68 19.52
N LYS A 46 8.53 -26.45 19.44
CA LYS A 46 7.34 -26.31 20.32
C LYS A 46 6.65 -24.94 20.26
N VAL A 47 6.74 -24.27 19.13
CA VAL A 47 5.90 -23.11 18.87
C VAL A 47 4.46 -23.60 18.67
N ASN A 48 3.52 -23.07 19.44
CA ASN A 48 2.11 -23.43 19.35
C ASN A 48 1.49 -22.74 18.12
N ILE A 49 0.79 -23.52 17.28
CA ILE A 49 0.20 -23.08 16.02
C ILE A 49 -1.26 -23.49 16.00
N ILE A 50 -2.17 -22.53 15.96
CA ILE A 50 -3.63 -22.77 16.00
C ILE A 50 -4.34 -22.11 14.82
N VAL A 51 -5.47 -22.67 14.40
CA VAL A 51 -6.33 -22.16 13.33
C VAL A 51 -7.59 -21.54 13.93
N ASN A 52 -7.92 -20.29 13.58
CA ASN A 52 -9.14 -19.57 13.97
C ASN A 52 -9.42 -19.58 15.50
N ASN A 53 -8.38 -19.57 16.33
CA ASN A 53 -8.48 -19.70 17.81
C ASN A 53 -9.26 -20.95 18.30
N ASN A 54 -9.32 -21.99 17.48
CA ASN A 54 -9.96 -23.26 17.81
C ASN A 54 -8.95 -24.27 18.41
N GLU A 55 -9.47 -25.39 18.92
CA GLU A 55 -8.64 -26.48 19.47
C GLU A 55 -7.79 -27.21 18.39
N GLN A 56 -8.05 -26.96 17.12
CA GLN A 56 -7.28 -27.54 16.02
C GLN A 56 -5.94 -26.80 15.87
N GLY A 57 -4.86 -27.44 16.28
CA GLY A 57 -3.53 -26.88 16.25
C GLY A 57 -2.47 -27.95 16.04
N THR A 58 -1.22 -27.48 15.93
CA THR A 58 0.01 -28.29 15.89
C THR A 58 1.12 -27.53 16.59
N GLU A 59 2.26 -28.19 16.80
CA GLU A 59 3.46 -27.56 17.32
C GLU A 59 4.62 -27.77 16.34
N THR A 60 5.63 -26.91 16.39
CA THR A 60 6.86 -27.12 15.63
C THR A 60 7.69 -28.25 16.21
N ASP A 61 8.32 -29.03 15.33
CA ASP A 61 9.28 -30.06 15.69
C ASP A 61 10.65 -29.48 16.14
N ASP A 62 11.63 -30.35 16.46
CA ASP A 62 12.98 -29.95 16.88
C ASP A 62 13.75 -29.14 15.84
N LYS A 63 13.32 -29.16 14.58
CA LYS A 63 13.89 -28.39 13.48
C LYS A 63 13.08 -27.11 13.17
N GLY A 64 12.10 -26.79 14.03
CA GLY A 64 11.18 -25.68 13.84
C GLY A 64 10.16 -25.91 12.73
N ALA A 65 10.09 -27.11 12.15
CA ALA A 65 9.18 -27.40 11.04
C ALA A 65 7.78 -27.75 11.55
N TYR A 66 6.76 -27.40 10.75
CA TYR A 66 5.36 -27.70 11.05
C TYR A 66 4.56 -27.98 9.79
N GLN A 67 3.43 -28.63 9.95
CA GLN A 67 2.42 -28.81 8.94
C GLN A 67 1.03 -28.71 9.57
N ILE A 68 0.12 -27.96 8.96
CA ILE A 68 -1.25 -27.77 9.46
C ILE A 68 -2.23 -27.73 8.30
N LYS A 69 -3.42 -28.30 8.51
CA LYS A 69 -4.51 -28.27 7.55
C LYS A 69 -5.42 -27.09 7.86
N THR A 70 -5.75 -26.29 6.85
CA THR A 70 -6.55 -25.08 6.99
C THR A 70 -7.36 -24.84 5.72
N ASN A 71 -8.20 -23.80 5.69
CA ASN A 71 -8.94 -23.40 4.51
C ASN A 71 -8.59 -21.95 4.14
N THR A 72 -8.83 -21.58 2.91
CA THR A 72 -8.74 -20.19 2.47
C THR A 72 -9.67 -19.32 3.34
N GLY A 73 -9.16 -18.20 3.83
CA GLY A 73 -9.83 -17.27 4.73
C GLY A 73 -9.71 -17.60 6.22
N ASP A 74 -9.06 -18.72 6.59
CA ASP A 74 -8.74 -19.02 7.98
C ASP A 74 -7.54 -18.17 8.44
N ILE A 75 -7.41 -17.99 9.76
CA ILE A 75 -6.25 -17.30 10.38
C ILE A 75 -5.43 -18.33 11.13
N ILE A 76 -4.14 -18.44 10.80
CA ILE A 76 -3.18 -19.21 11.58
C ILE A 76 -2.49 -18.29 12.57
N THR A 77 -2.46 -18.68 13.83
CA THR A 77 -1.81 -17.93 14.91
C THR A 77 -0.63 -18.74 15.46
N TYR A 78 0.53 -18.11 15.51
CA TYR A 78 1.77 -18.65 16.05
C TYR A 78 2.06 -17.98 17.39
N SER A 79 2.27 -18.76 18.44
CA SER A 79 2.55 -18.25 19.77
C SER A 79 3.65 -19.04 20.47
N TYR A 80 4.53 -18.33 21.17
CA TYR A 80 5.62 -18.90 21.95
C TYR A 80 5.91 -18.03 23.17
N VAL A 81 6.32 -18.65 24.28
CA VAL A 81 6.56 -17.92 25.54
C VAL A 81 7.71 -16.93 25.36
N GLY A 82 7.46 -15.65 25.68
CA GLY A 82 8.45 -14.57 25.54
C GLY A 82 8.53 -13.93 24.15
N PHE A 83 7.67 -14.35 23.20
CA PHE A 83 7.63 -13.83 21.84
C PHE A 83 6.30 -13.17 21.52
N GLU A 84 6.30 -12.23 20.55
CA GLU A 84 5.10 -11.64 20.01
C GLU A 84 4.26 -12.70 19.28
N THR A 85 2.95 -12.61 19.42
CA THR A 85 2.02 -13.50 18.73
C THR A 85 1.82 -13.03 17.30
N ILE A 86 2.09 -13.90 16.32
CA ILE A 86 1.93 -13.61 14.89
C ILE A 86 0.67 -14.32 14.39
N SER A 87 -0.21 -13.59 13.71
CA SER A 87 -1.41 -14.14 13.08
C SER A 87 -1.41 -13.84 11.58
N ILE A 88 -1.69 -14.85 10.76
CA ILE A 88 -1.64 -14.76 9.30
C ILE A 88 -2.94 -15.25 8.69
N LEU A 89 -3.57 -14.41 7.89
CA LEU A 89 -4.73 -14.78 7.06
C LEU A 89 -4.27 -15.62 5.87
N ILE A 90 -4.95 -16.75 5.65
CA ILE A 90 -4.60 -17.72 4.61
C ILE A 90 -5.32 -17.41 3.31
N GLU A 91 -4.57 -17.26 2.23
CA GLU A 91 -5.06 -17.05 0.88
C GLU A 91 -5.15 -18.35 0.08
N ASP A 92 -5.70 -18.26 -1.14
CA ASP A 92 -6.04 -19.38 -2.01
C ASP A 92 -4.84 -20.21 -2.50
N ILE A 93 -3.65 -19.62 -2.53
CA ILE A 93 -2.39 -20.24 -3.00
C ILE A 93 -1.35 -20.42 -1.90
N THR A 94 -1.69 -20.07 -0.65
CA THR A 94 -0.78 -20.23 0.47
C THR A 94 -0.49 -21.72 0.70
N SER A 95 0.75 -22.14 0.57
CA SER A 95 1.20 -23.52 0.79
C SER A 95 2.40 -23.62 1.72
N VAL A 96 3.24 -22.59 1.72
CA VAL A 96 4.42 -22.49 2.58
C VAL A 96 4.39 -21.17 3.33
N LEU A 97 4.60 -21.20 4.65
CA LEU A 97 4.74 -20.02 5.50
C LEU A 97 5.93 -20.24 6.46
N ASN A 98 7.02 -19.55 6.21
CA ASN A 98 8.15 -19.48 7.11
C ASN A 98 7.97 -18.26 8.02
N ILE A 99 8.10 -18.47 9.33
CA ILE A 99 7.82 -17.46 10.35
C ILE A 99 9.11 -17.15 11.12
N GLU A 100 9.48 -15.89 11.17
CA GLU A 100 10.49 -15.42 12.10
C GLU A 100 9.79 -14.78 13.31
N MET A 101 9.99 -15.35 14.50
CA MET A 101 9.40 -14.86 15.74
C MET A 101 10.21 -13.69 16.28
N VAL A 102 9.52 -12.73 16.90
CA VAL A 102 10.12 -11.54 17.52
C VAL A 102 9.89 -11.60 19.02
N VAL A 103 10.92 -11.37 19.82
CA VAL A 103 10.83 -11.35 21.29
C VAL A 103 9.95 -10.19 21.72
N LYS A 104 9.04 -10.44 22.67
CA LYS A 104 8.33 -9.34 23.35
C LYS A 104 9.33 -8.43 24.00
N ALA A 105 9.29 -7.14 23.65
CA ALA A 105 9.96 -6.12 24.44
C ALA A 105 9.30 -6.15 25.84
N ASN A 106 9.94 -6.79 26.80
CA ASN A 106 9.55 -6.56 28.18
C ASN A 106 9.84 -5.08 28.45
N ASP A 107 8.88 -4.36 29.00
CA ASP A 107 9.13 -3.09 29.70
C ASP A 107 10.11 -3.40 30.83
N LEU A 108 11.40 -3.40 30.51
CA LEU A 108 12.44 -3.36 31.51
C LEU A 108 12.39 -1.94 32.06
N ASP A 109 12.16 -1.81 33.36
CA ASP A 109 12.27 -0.54 34.06
C ASP A 109 13.54 0.17 33.58
N GLU A 110 13.33 1.33 32.96
CA GLU A 110 14.37 2.13 32.34
C GLU A 110 15.36 2.57 33.42
N ILE A 111 16.61 2.08 33.33
CA ILE A 111 17.69 2.63 34.14
C ILE A 111 17.99 4.02 33.60
N VAL A 112 17.42 5.03 34.23
CA VAL A 112 17.63 6.43 33.89
C VAL A 112 19.08 6.83 34.21
N ILE A 113 19.94 6.81 33.21
CA ILE A 113 21.25 7.45 33.28
C ILE A 113 21.01 8.95 33.10
N LYS A 114 20.95 9.70 34.20
CA LYS A 114 20.87 11.16 34.19
C LYS A 114 22.14 11.75 33.60
N SER A 115 22.11 12.12 32.33
CA SER A 115 23.08 13.04 31.74
C SER A 115 22.60 14.45 31.96
N THR A 116 23.27 15.16 32.86
CA THR A 116 23.07 16.60 33.08
C THR A 116 23.73 17.36 31.92
N ASN A 117 22.94 17.74 30.92
CA ASN A 117 23.30 18.80 30.00
C ASN A 117 22.31 19.95 30.15
N LYS A 118 22.86 21.04 30.64
CA LYS A 118 22.18 22.34 30.89
C LYS A 118 21.75 22.98 29.56
N ASP A 119 20.55 23.57 29.64
CA ASP A 119 20.10 24.76 28.92
C ASP A 119 20.25 24.74 27.38
N ARG A 120 19.26 24.22 26.68
CA ARG A 120 18.89 24.72 25.36
C ARG A 120 17.52 25.37 25.44
N ASP A 121 17.55 26.64 25.10
CA ASP A 121 16.45 27.60 25.13
C ASP A 121 15.21 27.09 24.39
N TYR A 122 14.16 26.72 25.13
CA TYR A 122 12.90 26.17 24.62
C TYR A 122 12.02 27.21 23.90
N ASN A 123 12.48 28.44 23.75
CA ASN A 123 11.77 29.54 23.09
C ASN A 123 11.79 29.50 21.55
N LYS A 124 12.37 28.47 20.93
CA LYS A 124 12.27 28.20 19.48
C LYS A 124 11.17 27.20 19.10
N SER A 125 10.20 26.98 19.97
CA SER A 125 9.23 25.87 19.87
C SER A 125 8.05 26.10 18.91
N LYS A 126 8.19 26.89 17.87
CA LYS A 126 7.21 26.94 16.77
C LYS A 126 7.32 25.79 15.78
N GLN A 127 8.30 24.93 15.94
CA GLN A 127 8.62 23.82 15.02
C GLN A 127 8.07 22.46 15.44
N HIS A 128 7.65 22.30 16.71
CA HIS A 128 7.15 21.03 17.22
C HIS A 128 5.72 21.19 17.71
N PHE A 129 4.88 20.22 17.38
CA PHE A 129 3.52 20.12 17.92
C PHE A 129 3.21 18.70 18.37
N SER A 130 2.42 18.59 19.43
CA SER A 130 2.02 17.31 20.00
C SER A 130 0.69 16.88 19.42
N THR A 131 0.58 15.61 19.11
CA THR A 131 -0.66 14.93 18.74
C THR A 131 -0.98 13.85 19.78
N SER A 132 -2.14 13.24 19.71
CA SER A 132 -2.50 12.07 20.54
C SER A 132 -1.62 10.85 20.27
N LYS A 133 -0.85 10.84 19.17
CA LYS A 133 -0.07 9.70 18.73
C LYS A 133 1.44 9.93 18.75
N ALA A 134 1.89 11.17 18.54
CA ALA A 134 3.31 11.50 18.48
C ALA A 134 3.54 13.00 18.66
N VAL A 135 4.79 13.37 18.93
CA VAL A 135 5.26 14.76 18.79
C VAL A 135 5.92 14.90 17.43
N ILE A 136 5.45 15.85 16.63
CA ILE A 136 5.90 16.05 15.25
C ILE A 136 6.75 17.30 15.18
N ASN A 137 7.91 17.20 14.56
CA ASN A 137 8.66 18.36 14.11
C ASN A 137 8.17 18.74 12.70
N GLN A 138 7.55 19.92 12.57
CA GLN A 138 6.98 20.39 11.31
C GLN A 138 8.03 20.51 10.21
N GLU A 139 9.26 20.90 10.51
CA GLU A 139 10.35 21.02 9.54
C GLU A 139 10.99 19.68 9.19
N ALA A 140 10.89 18.70 10.10
CA ALA A 140 11.40 17.35 9.91
C ALA A 140 10.33 16.35 9.44
N ALA A 141 9.08 16.77 9.31
CA ALA A 141 8.03 15.95 8.77
C ALA A 141 8.24 15.86 7.25
N GLY A 142 8.62 14.70 6.71
CA GLY A 142 8.80 14.47 5.27
C GLY A 142 7.51 14.64 4.45
N TYR A 143 6.54 15.42 4.94
CA TYR A 143 5.26 15.72 4.34
C TYR A 143 4.80 17.13 4.71
N SER A 144 4.01 17.76 3.84
CA SER A 144 3.46 19.09 4.06
C SER A 144 2.46 19.12 5.21
N VAL A 145 2.78 19.88 6.26
CA VAL A 145 1.90 20.21 7.38
C VAL A 145 1.48 21.67 7.23
N ALA A 146 0.18 21.93 7.04
CA ALA A 146 -0.29 23.29 7.01
C ALA A 146 -0.46 23.84 8.44
N TYR A 147 -0.12 25.10 8.63
CA TYR A 147 -0.11 25.77 9.93
C TYR A 147 -0.97 27.03 9.94
N VAL A 148 -1.77 27.20 10.99
CA VAL A 148 -2.53 28.42 11.27
C VAL A 148 -2.31 28.82 12.72
N GLY A 149 -1.68 29.97 12.95
CA GLY A 149 -1.53 30.51 14.31
C GLY A 149 -2.86 31.02 14.87
N GLY A 150 -3.12 30.78 16.15
CA GLY A 150 -4.36 31.18 16.79
C GLY A 150 -4.64 32.70 16.70
N ASN A 151 -3.59 33.50 16.60
CA ASN A 151 -3.72 34.96 16.39
C ASN A 151 -4.22 35.35 14.98
N LYS A 152 -4.26 34.40 14.04
CA LYS A 152 -4.79 34.61 12.71
C LYS A 152 -6.24 34.14 12.56
N ILE A 153 -6.80 33.52 13.61
CA ILE A 153 -8.19 33.09 13.62
C ILE A 153 -9.06 34.30 13.93
N ASP A 154 -10.02 34.56 13.05
CA ASP A 154 -10.99 35.63 13.27
C ASP A 154 -12.04 35.14 14.27
N LEU A 155 -12.14 35.83 15.38
CA LEU A 155 -13.05 35.51 16.49
C LEU A 155 -14.52 35.85 16.18
N MET A 156 -14.81 36.43 15.02
CA MET A 156 -16.18 36.73 14.58
C MET A 156 -16.91 35.50 14.05
N TYR A 157 -16.20 34.41 13.70
CA TYR A 157 -16.83 33.17 13.27
C TYR A 157 -17.51 32.45 14.43
N ALA A 158 -18.65 31.82 14.12
CA ALA A 158 -19.42 31.06 15.11
C ALA A 158 -18.80 29.68 15.40
N SER A 159 -18.01 29.12 14.46
CA SER A 159 -17.40 27.82 14.58
C SER A 159 -15.97 27.80 14.03
N LEU A 160 -15.19 26.78 14.43
CA LEU A 160 -13.85 26.58 13.91
C LEU A 160 -13.89 26.13 12.44
N THR A 161 -14.90 25.36 12.07
CA THR A 161 -15.17 24.98 10.69
C THR A 161 -15.28 26.20 9.78
N GLU A 162 -16.10 27.20 10.16
CA GLU A 162 -16.23 28.44 9.40
C GLU A 162 -14.92 29.26 9.38
N ALA A 163 -14.21 29.26 10.50
CA ALA A 163 -12.95 30.01 10.63
C ALA A 163 -11.82 29.42 9.77
N LEU A 164 -11.86 28.14 9.42
CA LEU A 164 -10.86 27.45 8.60
C LEU A 164 -11.22 27.36 7.12
N ASP A 165 -12.49 27.61 6.77
CA ASP A 165 -12.97 27.50 5.39
C ASP A 165 -12.19 28.42 4.45
N GLY A 166 -11.57 27.84 3.42
CA GLY A 166 -10.81 28.57 2.40
C GLY A 166 -9.51 29.23 2.89
N ARG A 167 -9.13 29.12 4.17
CA ARG A 167 -7.88 29.70 4.69
C ARG A 167 -6.65 28.86 4.45
N VAL A 168 -6.84 27.56 4.29
CA VAL A 168 -5.78 26.61 3.99
C VAL A 168 -6.13 25.90 2.69
N ALA A 169 -5.16 25.78 1.79
CA ALA A 169 -5.36 25.09 0.53
C ALA A 169 -5.91 23.67 0.75
N GLY A 170 -7.03 23.34 0.11
CA GLY A 170 -7.71 22.05 0.24
C GLY A 170 -8.53 21.85 1.52
N VAL A 171 -8.74 22.87 2.31
CA VAL A 171 -9.64 22.87 3.50
C VAL A 171 -10.87 23.69 3.17
N ARG A 172 -12.06 23.07 3.17
CA ARG A 172 -13.32 23.75 2.86
C ARG A 172 -14.52 23.05 3.50
N ILE A 173 -15.62 23.76 3.60
CA ILE A 173 -16.89 23.18 4.02
C ILE A 173 -17.48 22.37 2.86
N ASP A 174 -17.82 21.11 3.10
CA ASP A 174 -18.58 20.28 2.16
C ASP A 174 -20.02 20.80 2.10
N PRO A 175 -20.50 21.26 0.93
CA PRO A 175 -21.86 21.80 0.80
C PRO A 175 -22.96 20.78 1.08
N SER A 176 -22.66 19.48 0.99
CA SER A 176 -23.64 18.41 1.18
C SER A 176 -23.84 18.05 2.65
N THR A 177 -22.78 18.14 3.44
CA THR A 177 -22.77 17.73 4.85
C THR A 177 -22.69 18.91 5.83
N GLY A 178 -22.26 20.09 5.35
CA GLY A 178 -21.97 21.25 6.21
C GLY A 178 -20.74 21.07 7.11
N LYS A 179 -19.99 19.97 6.95
CA LYS A 179 -18.79 19.67 7.74
C LYS A 179 -17.52 20.10 7.01
N LEU A 180 -16.46 20.34 7.78
CA LEU A 180 -15.15 20.63 7.22
C LEU A 180 -14.60 19.38 6.52
N ALA A 181 -14.05 19.57 5.33
CA ALA A 181 -13.33 18.57 4.57
C ALA A 181 -11.91 19.04 4.29
N ILE A 182 -10.94 18.14 4.50
CA ILE A 182 -9.53 18.34 4.13
C ILE A 182 -9.26 17.45 2.93
N ARG A 183 -9.19 18.04 1.72
CA ARG A 183 -9.32 17.33 0.45
C ARG A 183 -10.63 16.56 0.37
N THR A 184 -11.40 16.83 -0.63
CA THR A 184 -12.72 16.26 -0.85
C THR A 184 -12.69 14.74 -0.89
N LYS A 185 -13.73 14.17 -0.39
CA LYS A 185 -14.21 12.77 -0.32
C LYS A 185 -13.26 11.73 -0.90
N THR A 186 -12.73 10.88 -0.06
CA THR A 186 -11.86 9.76 -0.44
C THR A 186 -12.61 8.59 -1.07
N SER A 187 -13.94 8.63 -1.12
CA SER A 187 -14.80 7.58 -1.68
C SER A 187 -16.20 8.08 -1.99
N ILE A 188 -16.84 7.55 -3.02
CA ILE A 188 -18.26 7.80 -3.35
C ILE A 188 -19.20 7.24 -2.26
N PHE A 189 -18.77 6.23 -1.52
CA PHE A 189 -19.57 5.55 -0.50
C PHE A 189 -19.07 5.76 0.94
N TYR A 190 -17.90 6.36 1.10
CA TYR A 190 -17.33 6.59 2.42
C TYR A 190 -16.77 8.01 2.50
N ASP A 191 -17.44 8.82 3.29
CA ASP A 191 -16.99 10.15 3.69
C ASP A 191 -16.18 9.98 4.97
N ALA A 192 -14.85 9.91 4.86
CA ALA A 192 -13.99 9.88 6.03
C ALA A 192 -14.11 11.24 6.73
N PRO A 193 -14.67 11.31 7.95
CA PRO A 193 -14.74 12.56 8.65
C PRO A 193 -13.34 13.08 8.95
N VAL A 194 -13.20 14.40 8.97
CA VAL A 194 -11.99 15.04 9.49
C VAL A 194 -11.90 14.70 10.97
N LEU A 195 -10.76 14.19 11.41
CA LEU A 195 -10.48 14.03 12.83
C LEU A 195 -9.97 15.33 13.43
N TRP A 196 -10.36 15.56 14.66
CA TRP A 196 -9.90 16.68 15.47
C TRP A 196 -9.09 16.11 16.64
N ASP A 197 -7.84 16.51 16.75
CA ASP A 197 -6.97 16.15 17.86
C ASP A 197 -6.72 17.43 18.67
N VAL A 198 -7.43 17.59 19.77
CA VAL A 198 -7.33 18.78 20.63
C VAL A 198 -6.52 18.40 21.86
N ASP A 199 -5.32 18.96 21.97
CA ASP A 199 -4.42 18.69 23.08
C ASP A 199 -4.22 17.18 23.37
N GLY A 200 -4.21 16.34 22.35
CA GLY A 200 -4.05 14.89 22.47
C GLY A 200 -5.35 14.10 22.67
N VAL A 201 -6.52 14.75 22.66
CA VAL A 201 -7.84 14.09 22.71
C VAL A 201 -8.47 14.09 21.32
N ILE A 202 -8.86 12.91 20.83
CA ILE A 202 -9.42 12.73 19.50
C ILE A 202 -10.94 12.88 19.51
N PHE A 203 -11.47 13.72 18.58
CA PHE A 203 -12.89 13.89 18.33
C PHE A 203 -13.19 13.55 16.85
N THR A 204 -14.34 12.96 16.60
CA THR A 204 -14.85 12.64 15.24
C THR A 204 -15.71 13.74 14.64
N ASP A 205 -16.18 14.65 15.47
CA ASP A 205 -16.92 15.84 15.10
C ASP A 205 -16.21 17.08 15.64
N GLU A 206 -16.56 18.27 15.12
CA GLU A 206 -15.97 19.53 15.58
C GLU A 206 -16.10 19.66 17.12
N PRO A 207 -14.99 19.81 17.83
CA PRO A 207 -15.00 19.93 19.28
C PRO A 207 -15.59 21.30 19.71
N PRO A 208 -16.32 21.33 20.81
CA PRO A 208 -16.85 22.61 21.37
C PRO A 208 -15.71 23.43 22.00
N ILE A 209 -14.91 24.07 21.17
CA ILE A 209 -13.75 24.85 21.59
C ILE A 209 -13.99 26.35 21.39
N ASN A 210 -13.56 27.17 22.36
CA ASN A 210 -13.57 28.59 22.18
C ASN A 210 -12.40 29.02 21.27
N LEU A 211 -12.68 29.69 20.16
CA LEU A 211 -11.67 30.12 19.18
C LEU A 211 -10.57 30.98 19.85
N ALA A 212 -10.91 31.77 20.85
CA ALA A 212 -9.95 32.60 21.60
C ALA A 212 -8.96 31.76 22.43
N SER A 213 -9.30 30.52 22.78
CA SER A 213 -8.43 29.62 23.52
C SER A 213 -7.39 28.88 22.65
N ILE A 214 -7.51 28.96 21.35
CA ILE A 214 -6.61 28.29 20.42
C ILE A 214 -5.28 29.03 20.34
N GLU A 215 -4.19 28.29 20.49
CA GLU A 215 -2.83 28.80 20.30
C GLU A 215 -2.33 28.51 18.89
N ASN A 216 -2.43 27.25 18.45
CA ASN A 216 -1.96 26.80 17.14
C ASN A 216 -2.89 25.75 16.57
N ILE A 217 -2.97 25.71 15.23
CA ILE A 217 -3.65 24.65 14.47
C ILE A 217 -2.67 24.12 13.45
N TYR A 218 -2.54 22.81 13.40
CA TYR A 218 -1.79 22.08 12.37
C TYR A 218 -2.73 21.17 11.60
N ILE A 219 -2.61 21.14 10.30
CA ILE A 219 -3.48 20.35 9.43
C ILE A 219 -2.66 19.30 8.72
N LEU A 220 -2.93 18.05 9.07
CA LEU A 220 -2.31 16.88 8.50
C LEU A 220 -3.19 16.37 7.37
N LYS A 221 -2.63 16.32 6.15
CA LYS A 221 -3.36 15.88 4.95
C LYS A 221 -2.99 14.43 4.64
N SER A 222 -3.93 13.69 4.07
CA SER A 222 -3.80 12.31 3.54
C SER A 222 -2.66 11.47 4.14
N LEU A 223 -1.45 11.50 3.58
CA LEU A 223 -0.32 10.66 3.97
C LEU A 223 0.08 10.87 5.44
N ALA A 224 0.22 12.13 5.86
CA ALA A 224 0.56 12.49 7.23
C ALA A 224 -0.48 11.99 8.22
N ALA A 225 -1.75 12.17 7.88
CA ALA A 225 -2.87 11.82 8.73
C ALA A 225 -3.06 10.30 8.84
N THR A 226 -2.99 9.58 7.72
CA THR A 226 -3.14 8.11 7.72
C THR A 226 -2.00 7.38 8.39
N ASN A 227 -0.80 7.94 8.37
CA ASN A 227 0.33 7.36 9.08
C ASN A 227 0.20 7.40 10.59
N LEU A 228 -0.24 8.54 11.11
CA LEU A 228 -0.31 8.75 12.55
C LEU A 228 -1.59 8.19 13.16
N TYR A 229 -2.70 8.27 12.42
CA TYR A 229 -4.03 7.92 12.92
C TYR A 229 -4.64 6.71 12.24
N GLY A 230 -3.86 6.02 11.38
CA GLY A 230 -4.35 4.87 10.62
C GLY A 230 -5.52 5.25 9.71
N SER A 231 -6.43 4.30 9.52
CA SER A 231 -7.61 4.51 8.68
C SER A 231 -8.55 5.63 9.19
N MET A 232 -8.52 5.95 10.47
CA MET A 232 -9.31 7.07 11.02
C MET A 232 -8.85 8.42 10.50
N GLY A 233 -7.55 8.56 10.17
CA GLY A 233 -6.98 9.78 9.61
C GLY A 233 -7.24 9.97 8.10
N ALA A 234 -7.98 9.08 7.45
CA ALA A 234 -8.17 9.13 5.99
C ALA A 234 -8.81 10.44 5.49
N GLY A 235 -9.68 11.06 6.29
CA GLY A 235 -10.28 12.38 6.01
C GLY A 235 -9.37 13.57 6.32
N GLY A 236 -8.14 13.32 6.78
CA GLY A 236 -7.25 14.34 7.33
C GLY A 236 -7.45 14.54 8.82
N VAL A 237 -6.48 15.19 9.46
CA VAL A 237 -6.53 15.50 10.91
C VAL A 237 -6.21 16.96 11.17
N ILE A 238 -7.02 17.60 11.98
CA ILE A 238 -6.78 18.95 12.50
C ILE A 238 -6.29 18.82 13.93
N VAL A 239 -5.03 19.15 14.14
CA VAL A 239 -4.39 19.14 15.46
C VAL A 239 -4.44 20.54 16.04
N ILE A 240 -5.03 20.67 17.21
CA ILE A 240 -5.23 21.95 17.89
C ILE A 240 -4.47 21.93 19.20
N THR A 241 -3.66 22.93 19.40
CA THR A 241 -3.04 23.21 20.69
C THR A 241 -3.74 24.42 21.31
N THR A 242 -4.23 24.28 22.54
CA THR A 242 -4.85 25.40 23.27
C THR A 242 -3.82 26.19 24.08
N LYS A 243 -4.15 27.45 24.38
CA LYS A 243 -3.31 28.35 25.23
C LYS A 243 -3.14 27.83 26.65
N THR A 244 -4.14 27.13 27.16
CA THR A 244 -4.10 26.51 28.48
C THR A 244 -3.29 25.22 28.46
N GLY A 245 -2.96 24.74 27.28
CA GLY A 245 -2.11 23.57 26.99
C GLY A 245 -2.44 22.40 27.87
N THR A 246 -2.53 21.26 27.36
CA THR A 246 -2.89 20.10 28.11
C THR A 246 -2.22 19.99 29.45
N LEU A 247 -2.98 19.59 30.34
CA LEU A 247 -2.74 18.81 31.54
C LEU A 247 -2.02 17.44 31.29
N ILE A 248 -1.41 17.23 30.16
CA ILE A 248 -0.47 16.13 29.99
C ILE A 248 0.87 16.62 30.51
N ASN A 249 1.03 16.32 31.74
CA ASN A 249 2.20 16.14 32.57
C ASN A 249 3.54 16.57 32.01
N SER A 250 4.22 17.28 32.86
CA SER A 250 5.63 17.65 32.89
C SER A 250 6.36 17.69 31.54
N ILE A 251 7.07 18.75 31.34
CA ILE A 251 8.01 18.97 30.20
C ILE A 251 8.93 17.75 29.99
N GLU A 252 9.19 16.94 31.03
CA GLU A 252 9.99 15.71 30.97
C GLU A 252 9.27 14.54 30.27
N GLU A 253 7.96 14.32 30.52
CA GLU A 253 7.21 13.29 29.79
C GLU A 253 7.02 13.65 28.31
N LYS A 254 6.76 14.92 28.01
CA LYS A 254 6.72 15.40 26.63
C LYS A 254 8.07 15.24 25.92
N LYS A 255 9.18 15.38 26.64
CA LYS A 255 10.53 15.20 26.11
C LYS A 255 10.85 13.73 25.85
N ASN A 256 10.46 12.84 26.76
CA ASN A 256 10.66 11.40 26.61
C ASN A 256 9.79 10.82 25.47
N ILE A 257 8.52 11.27 25.36
CA ILE A 257 7.64 10.93 24.25
C ILE A 257 8.20 11.50 22.94
N ALA A 258 8.67 12.75 22.93
CA ALA A 258 9.29 13.37 21.76
C ALA A 258 10.57 12.63 21.31
N GLU A 259 11.39 12.16 22.24
CA GLU A 259 12.61 11.40 21.93
C GLU A 259 12.30 9.96 21.47
N GLN A 260 11.21 9.37 21.94
CA GLN A 260 10.76 8.03 21.56
C GLN A 260 10.05 8.00 20.20
N TYR A 261 9.38 9.08 19.80
CA TYR A 261 8.58 9.16 18.56
C TYR A 261 9.05 10.25 17.57
N THR A 262 10.12 10.98 17.88
CA THR A 262 10.76 11.79 16.84
C THR A 262 11.39 10.82 15.86
N ASN A 263 10.84 10.77 14.65
CA ASN A 263 11.60 10.37 13.48
C ASN A 263 12.77 11.36 13.32
N LYS A 264 13.77 11.27 14.19
CA LYS A 264 15.06 11.95 14.08
C LYS A 264 15.90 11.25 13.03
N THR A 265 15.35 10.84 11.94
CA THR A 265 16.15 10.31 10.88
C THR A 265 16.58 11.46 9.99
N ILE A 266 17.65 12.14 10.47
CA ILE A 266 18.62 12.64 9.50
C ILE A 266 19.05 11.41 8.73
N TYR A 267 18.76 11.38 7.47
CA TYR A 267 19.14 10.29 6.57
C TYR A 267 20.65 10.04 6.66
N ASN A 268 21.04 8.86 7.07
CA ASN A 268 22.44 8.49 7.33
C ASN A 268 23.20 8.11 6.06
N ASN A 269 22.58 8.20 4.88
CA ASN A 269 23.14 7.79 3.59
C ASN A 269 23.62 6.32 3.59
N ASP A 270 22.83 5.46 4.24
CA ASP A 270 23.12 4.03 4.48
C ASP A 270 22.50 3.10 3.42
N ALA A 271 21.75 3.64 2.47
CA ALA A 271 21.18 2.86 1.38
C ALA A 271 22.25 2.53 0.34
N PHE A 272 22.31 1.27 -0.06
CA PHE A 272 23.11 0.85 -1.19
C PHE A 272 22.55 1.47 -2.47
N VAL A 273 23.34 2.31 -3.13
CA VAL A 273 23.01 2.83 -4.45
C VAL A 273 23.27 1.71 -5.45
N VAL A 274 22.21 1.00 -5.79
CA VAL A 274 22.28 -0.06 -6.80
C VAL A 274 21.45 0.42 -7.97
N SER A 275 22.09 0.63 -9.13
CA SER A 275 21.32 0.92 -10.34
C SER A 275 20.35 -0.22 -10.61
N GLU A 276 19.19 0.04 -11.23
CA GLU A 276 18.25 -1.00 -11.65
C GLU A 276 18.98 -2.13 -12.37
N LYS A 277 19.95 -1.78 -13.20
CA LYS A 277 20.83 -2.70 -13.91
C LYS A 277 21.69 -3.56 -12.98
N GLU A 278 22.16 -3.02 -11.86
CA GLU A 278 22.99 -3.74 -10.88
C GLU A 278 22.16 -4.58 -9.90
N MET A 279 20.93 -4.19 -9.56
CA MET A 279 20.01 -5.04 -8.79
C MET A 279 19.71 -6.37 -9.49
N TRP A 280 19.65 -6.33 -10.81
CA TRP A 280 19.52 -7.53 -11.62
C TRP A 280 20.88 -8.23 -11.83
N ASN A 281 21.99 -7.50 -11.62
CA ASN A 281 23.37 -7.91 -11.94
C ASN A 281 24.11 -8.62 -10.81
N SER A 282 23.62 -8.69 -9.56
CA SER A 282 24.40 -9.37 -8.51
C SER A 282 24.61 -10.87 -8.80
N ASP A 283 23.69 -11.50 -9.56
CA ASP A 283 23.86 -12.83 -10.14
C ASP A 283 24.15 -12.79 -11.65
N GLU A 284 23.82 -11.70 -12.33
CA GLU A 284 24.10 -11.45 -13.76
C GLU A 284 25.58 -11.39 -14.07
N THR A 285 26.44 -10.93 -13.17
CA THR A 285 27.89 -11.08 -13.36
C THR A 285 28.30 -12.52 -13.57
N PHE A 286 27.52 -13.47 -13.06
CA PHE A 286 27.74 -14.90 -13.31
C PHE A 286 27.23 -15.31 -14.71
N ILE A 287 26.05 -14.86 -15.08
CA ILE A 287 25.44 -15.11 -16.41
C ILE A 287 26.21 -14.34 -17.49
N LEU A 288 26.50 -13.05 -17.29
CA LEU A 288 27.20 -12.21 -18.27
C LEU A 288 28.66 -12.61 -18.47
N LYS A 289 29.36 -13.11 -17.46
CA LYS A 289 30.72 -13.63 -17.60
C LYS A 289 30.79 -14.90 -18.44
N GLY A 290 29.66 -15.66 -18.55
CA GLY A 290 29.55 -16.87 -19.36
C GLY A 290 28.96 -16.66 -20.76
N PHE A 291 28.15 -15.62 -20.97
CA PHE A 291 27.38 -15.40 -22.20
C PHE A 291 27.82 -14.15 -22.95
N ASN A 292 28.86 -14.29 -23.75
CA ASN A 292 29.34 -13.22 -24.64
C ASN A 292 28.59 -13.17 -25.98
N ASN A 293 27.63 -14.04 -26.21
CA ASN A 293 26.73 -13.97 -27.36
C ASN A 293 25.31 -14.47 -27.02
N LYS A 294 24.36 -13.95 -27.76
CA LYS A 294 22.93 -14.21 -27.64
C LYS A 294 22.57 -15.70 -27.78
N GLN A 295 23.20 -16.40 -28.72
CA GLN A 295 22.90 -17.83 -28.95
C GLN A 295 23.27 -18.68 -27.74
N LYS A 296 24.41 -18.45 -27.11
CA LYS A 296 24.79 -19.18 -25.89
C LYS A 296 23.83 -18.94 -24.72
N ALA A 297 23.30 -17.72 -24.59
CA ALA A 297 22.30 -17.41 -23.58
C ALA A 297 20.97 -18.14 -23.87
N LEU A 298 20.56 -18.19 -25.13
CA LEU A 298 19.37 -18.94 -25.54
C LEU A 298 19.55 -20.45 -25.33
N ASP A 299 20.67 -21.00 -25.70
CA ASP A 299 20.99 -22.44 -25.49
C ASP A 299 21.02 -22.80 -24.00
N TYR A 300 21.50 -21.88 -23.15
CA TYR A 300 21.46 -22.06 -21.69
C TYR A 300 20.01 -22.05 -21.17
N TYR A 301 19.20 -21.08 -21.60
CA TYR A 301 17.78 -21.05 -21.24
C TYR A 301 17.07 -22.37 -21.64
N GLU A 302 17.17 -22.76 -22.89
CA GLU A 302 16.51 -23.95 -23.43
C GLU A 302 16.94 -25.26 -22.74
N ASN A 303 18.24 -25.40 -22.46
CA ASN A 303 18.79 -26.67 -21.96
C ASN A 303 18.85 -26.75 -20.42
N LYS A 304 18.90 -25.62 -19.72
CA LYS A 304 19.12 -25.61 -18.26
C LYS A 304 17.95 -25.05 -17.47
N ILE A 305 17.32 -23.96 -17.94
CA ILE A 305 16.35 -23.22 -17.14
C ILE A 305 14.90 -23.60 -17.47
N LYS A 306 14.56 -23.68 -18.74
CA LYS A 306 13.19 -23.91 -19.24
C LYS A 306 12.47 -25.08 -18.57
N ASN A 307 13.21 -26.17 -18.32
CA ASN A 307 12.66 -27.41 -17.78
C ASN A 307 12.78 -27.55 -16.26
N GLN A 308 13.44 -26.60 -15.58
CA GLN A 308 13.50 -26.61 -14.12
C GLN A 308 12.16 -26.21 -13.51
N THR A 309 11.70 -26.96 -12.51
CA THR A 309 10.35 -26.79 -11.93
C THR A 309 10.26 -25.61 -10.97
N GLU A 310 11.38 -25.14 -10.44
CA GLU A 310 11.40 -24.22 -9.29
C GLU A 310 11.92 -22.79 -9.60
N SER A 311 12.36 -22.51 -10.83
CA SER A 311 13.02 -21.24 -11.13
C SER A 311 12.29 -20.35 -12.13
N TYR A 312 11.04 -19.93 -11.80
CA TYR A 312 10.40 -18.91 -12.63
C TYR A 312 11.13 -17.57 -12.57
N SER A 313 11.75 -17.26 -11.44
CA SER A 313 12.59 -16.09 -11.24
C SER A 313 13.78 -16.05 -12.21
N GLU A 314 14.50 -17.17 -12.37
CA GLU A 314 15.59 -17.30 -13.33
C GLU A 314 15.13 -17.07 -14.78
N SER A 315 13.97 -17.61 -15.16
CA SER A 315 13.40 -17.36 -16.48
C SER A 315 13.09 -15.88 -16.71
N ILE A 316 12.58 -15.19 -15.68
CA ILE A 316 12.33 -13.75 -15.75
C ILE A 316 13.66 -12.98 -15.89
N LYS A 317 14.70 -13.32 -15.13
CA LYS A 317 16.03 -12.71 -15.25
C LYS A 317 16.59 -12.84 -16.66
N ILE A 318 16.48 -14.03 -17.24
CA ILE A 318 16.94 -14.27 -18.62
C ILE A 318 16.11 -13.47 -19.62
N ALA A 319 14.78 -13.41 -19.48
CA ALA A 319 13.95 -12.58 -20.34
C ALA A 319 14.39 -11.11 -20.32
N ARG A 320 14.70 -10.57 -19.12
CA ARG A 320 15.23 -9.20 -18.99
C ARG A 320 16.61 -9.04 -19.63
N LEU A 321 17.47 -10.04 -19.54
CA LEU A 321 18.78 -10.04 -20.21
C LEU A 321 18.62 -9.90 -21.73
N PHE A 322 17.64 -10.61 -22.31
CA PHE A 322 17.39 -10.51 -23.76
C PHE A 322 16.92 -9.13 -24.17
N ASP A 323 16.02 -8.49 -23.42
CA ASP A 323 15.59 -7.13 -23.70
C ASP A 323 16.71 -6.09 -23.43
N GLY A 324 17.26 -6.07 -22.21
CA GLY A 324 18.15 -5.00 -21.75
C GLY A 324 19.58 -5.07 -22.30
N TYR A 325 20.13 -6.27 -22.53
CA TYR A 325 21.51 -6.45 -22.97
C TYR A 325 21.62 -6.79 -24.47
N TYR A 326 20.82 -7.74 -24.94
CA TYR A 326 20.84 -8.14 -26.35
C TYR A 326 19.91 -7.31 -27.23
N ASN A 327 19.11 -6.44 -26.64
CA ASN A 327 18.11 -5.62 -27.32
C ASN A 327 17.15 -6.48 -28.19
N ASP A 328 16.78 -7.66 -27.66
CA ASP A 328 15.91 -8.62 -28.31
C ASP A 328 14.62 -8.85 -27.51
N ARG A 329 13.72 -7.92 -27.72
CA ARG A 329 12.41 -7.88 -27.07
C ARG A 329 11.54 -9.08 -27.45
N ASP A 330 11.63 -9.56 -28.66
CA ASP A 330 10.80 -10.68 -29.13
C ASP A 330 11.15 -11.98 -28.39
N VAL A 331 12.44 -12.27 -28.21
CA VAL A 331 12.90 -13.40 -27.41
C VAL A 331 12.48 -13.24 -25.95
N SER A 332 12.61 -12.04 -25.39
CA SER A 332 12.16 -11.75 -24.02
C SER A 332 10.66 -12.07 -23.84
N ILE A 333 9.81 -11.56 -24.73
CA ILE A 333 8.36 -11.82 -24.69
C ILE A 333 8.07 -13.32 -24.88
N ASN A 334 8.79 -14.02 -25.75
CA ASN A 334 8.60 -15.46 -25.97
C ASN A 334 8.91 -16.26 -24.69
N ILE A 335 10.01 -15.98 -24.01
CA ILE A 335 10.37 -16.60 -22.72
C ILE A 335 9.27 -16.37 -21.69
N LEU A 336 8.78 -15.14 -21.56
CA LEU A 336 7.69 -14.77 -20.63
C LEU A 336 6.38 -15.48 -20.97
N ASN A 337 6.06 -15.67 -22.26
CA ASN A 337 4.87 -16.41 -22.69
C ASN A 337 4.99 -17.92 -22.39
N GLU A 338 6.16 -18.53 -22.58
CA GLU A 338 6.39 -19.92 -22.18
C GLU A 338 6.22 -20.11 -20.66
N LEU A 339 6.76 -19.16 -19.89
CA LEU A 339 6.60 -19.13 -18.44
C LEU A 339 5.13 -18.99 -18.04
N LEU A 340 4.37 -18.13 -18.73
CA LEU A 340 2.93 -17.94 -18.51
C LEU A 340 2.14 -19.24 -18.72
N ILE A 341 2.47 -20.01 -19.75
CA ILE A 341 1.82 -21.32 -20.01
C ILE A 341 2.11 -22.28 -18.86
N LYS A 342 3.36 -22.33 -18.41
CA LYS A 342 3.80 -23.24 -17.34
C LYS A 342 3.12 -22.93 -16.00
N TYR A 343 2.99 -21.65 -15.64
CA TYR A 343 2.45 -21.21 -14.35
C TYR A 343 1.06 -20.57 -14.44
N GLN A 344 0.30 -20.90 -15.48
CA GLN A 344 -0.97 -20.25 -15.81
C GLN A 344 -2.05 -20.26 -14.71
N ASN A 345 -1.91 -21.11 -13.70
CA ASN A 345 -2.87 -21.22 -12.58
C ASN A 345 -2.35 -20.59 -11.28
N ASN A 346 -1.15 -20.01 -11.28
CA ASN A 346 -0.60 -19.31 -10.13
C ASN A 346 -0.72 -17.79 -10.34
N PRO A 347 -1.66 -17.10 -9.68
CA PRO A 347 -1.93 -15.68 -9.90
C PRO A 347 -0.74 -14.78 -9.53
N GLU A 348 0.11 -15.15 -8.55
CA GLU A 348 1.26 -14.37 -8.15
C GLU A 348 2.38 -14.41 -9.20
N ILE A 349 2.65 -15.61 -9.76
CA ILE A 349 3.64 -15.75 -10.84
C ILE A 349 3.13 -15.09 -12.12
N VAL A 350 1.84 -15.27 -12.45
CA VAL A 350 1.22 -14.58 -13.60
C VAL A 350 1.31 -13.07 -13.44
N LYS A 351 1.16 -12.55 -12.21
CA LYS A 351 1.31 -11.13 -11.91
C LYS A 351 2.76 -10.65 -12.05
N ALA A 352 3.75 -11.45 -11.61
CA ALA A 352 5.16 -11.15 -11.81
C ALA A 352 5.52 -11.05 -13.31
N ILE A 353 4.96 -11.95 -14.13
CA ILE A 353 5.12 -11.92 -15.59
C ILE A 353 4.46 -10.66 -16.16
N ALA A 354 3.25 -10.30 -15.71
CA ALA A 354 2.57 -9.08 -16.15
C ALA A 354 3.42 -7.83 -15.89
N TYR A 355 4.09 -7.74 -14.76
CA TYR A 355 4.98 -6.63 -14.44
C TYR A 355 6.15 -6.51 -15.42
N GLN A 356 6.73 -7.64 -15.86
CA GLN A 356 7.79 -7.60 -16.86
C GLN A 356 7.26 -7.15 -18.22
N ILE A 357 6.09 -7.64 -18.63
CA ILE A 357 5.45 -7.22 -19.88
C ILE A 357 5.06 -5.74 -19.86
N ASP A 358 4.61 -5.22 -18.70
CA ASP A 358 4.37 -3.79 -18.51
C ASP A 358 5.67 -2.99 -18.69
N ASN A 359 6.78 -3.45 -18.10
CA ASN A 359 8.09 -2.81 -18.20
C ASN A 359 8.61 -2.78 -19.65
N LEU A 360 8.24 -3.78 -20.43
CA LEU A 360 8.50 -3.83 -21.88
C LEU A 360 7.56 -2.91 -22.69
N ASN A 361 6.58 -2.23 -22.08
CA ASN A 361 5.53 -1.48 -22.76
C ASN A 361 4.77 -2.32 -23.83
N ALA A 362 4.65 -3.64 -23.63
CA ALA A 362 3.93 -4.56 -24.50
C ALA A 362 2.45 -4.62 -24.10
N ASN A 363 1.72 -3.50 -24.27
CA ASN A 363 0.38 -3.30 -23.70
C ASN A 363 -0.67 -4.29 -24.21
N VAL A 364 -0.54 -4.80 -25.44
CA VAL A 364 -1.47 -5.78 -26.01
C VAL A 364 -1.29 -7.14 -25.36
N GLU A 365 -0.04 -7.55 -25.12
CA GLU A 365 0.32 -8.77 -24.40
C GLU A 365 -0.07 -8.66 -22.93
N ALA A 366 0.22 -7.51 -22.28
CA ALA A 366 -0.15 -7.23 -20.90
C ALA A 366 -1.67 -7.39 -20.67
N GLU A 367 -2.51 -6.91 -21.60
CA GLU A 367 -3.97 -7.07 -21.51
C GLU A 367 -4.39 -8.53 -21.35
N LYS A 368 -3.84 -9.44 -22.15
CA LYS A 368 -4.17 -10.87 -22.08
C LYS A 368 -3.77 -11.48 -20.73
N ILE A 369 -2.65 -11.03 -20.18
CA ILE A 369 -2.14 -11.53 -18.91
C ILE A 369 -3.00 -11.00 -17.75
N TYR A 370 -3.35 -9.71 -17.73
CA TYR A 370 -4.23 -9.15 -16.72
C TYR A 370 -5.67 -9.69 -16.81
N GLU A 371 -6.19 -10.00 -18.00
CA GLU A 371 -7.44 -10.76 -18.14
C GLU A 371 -7.34 -12.16 -17.48
N LYS A 372 -6.17 -12.79 -17.54
CA LYS A 372 -5.91 -14.06 -16.87
C LYS A 372 -5.86 -13.88 -15.35
N VAL A 373 -5.15 -12.87 -14.84
CA VAL A 373 -5.11 -12.54 -13.40
C VAL A 373 -6.53 -12.31 -12.87
N PHE A 374 -7.33 -11.52 -13.59
CA PHE A 374 -8.72 -11.27 -13.24
C PHE A 374 -9.57 -12.55 -13.17
N LYS A 375 -9.39 -13.47 -14.11
CA LYS A 375 -10.08 -14.78 -14.10
C LYS A 375 -9.67 -15.65 -12.91
N LEU A 376 -8.40 -15.59 -12.51
CA LEU A 376 -7.88 -16.34 -11.37
C LEU A 376 -8.35 -15.75 -10.03
N ARG A 377 -8.43 -14.43 -9.92
CA ARG A 377 -8.81 -13.70 -8.70
C ARG A 377 -9.91 -12.67 -8.94
N PRO A 378 -11.14 -13.10 -9.33
CA PRO A 378 -12.23 -12.21 -9.71
C PRO A 378 -12.83 -11.41 -8.53
N ALA A 379 -12.55 -11.81 -7.28
CA ALA A 379 -12.99 -11.10 -6.09
C ALA A 379 -11.98 -10.05 -5.58
N TYR A 380 -10.77 -10.02 -6.14
CA TYR A 380 -9.71 -9.12 -5.69
C TYR A 380 -9.85 -7.74 -6.33
N ALA A 381 -9.89 -6.72 -5.51
CA ALA A 381 -10.00 -5.33 -5.96
C ALA A 381 -8.89 -4.94 -6.94
N GLN A 382 -7.66 -5.40 -6.67
CA GLN A 382 -6.53 -5.12 -7.55
C GLN A 382 -6.68 -5.76 -8.94
N SER A 383 -7.35 -6.90 -9.07
CA SER A 383 -7.57 -7.51 -10.38
C SER A 383 -8.43 -6.62 -11.29
N TYR A 384 -9.41 -5.91 -10.72
CA TYR A 384 -10.21 -4.92 -11.46
C TYR A 384 -9.38 -3.71 -11.87
N ARG A 385 -8.58 -3.20 -10.93
CA ARG A 385 -7.68 -2.07 -11.16
C ARG A 385 -6.65 -2.35 -12.25
N ASP A 386 -5.93 -3.46 -12.13
CA ASP A 386 -4.88 -3.84 -13.06
C ASP A 386 -5.41 -4.00 -14.48
N LEU A 387 -6.58 -4.66 -14.61
CA LEU A 387 -7.23 -4.81 -15.91
C LEU A 387 -7.78 -3.49 -16.45
N ALA A 388 -8.30 -2.60 -15.60
CA ALA A 388 -8.71 -1.26 -16.00
C ALA A 388 -7.54 -0.44 -16.52
N ASN A 389 -6.40 -0.47 -15.83
CA ASN A 389 -5.19 0.27 -16.21
C ASN A 389 -4.63 -0.17 -17.56
N VAL A 390 -4.56 -1.48 -17.82
CA VAL A 390 -4.10 -1.94 -19.14
C VAL A 390 -5.11 -1.63 -20.25
N TYR A 391 -6.41 -1.58 -19.96
CA TYR A 391 -7.40 -1.07 -20.90
C TYR A 391 -7.20 0.42 -21.21
N ILE A 392 -6.81 1.24 -20.22
CA ILE A 392 -6.45 2.65 -20.44
C ILE A 392 -5.25 2.74 -21.39
N LYS A 393 -4.18 1.97 -21.15
CA LYS A 393 -2.98 1.92 -21.99
C LYS A 393 -3.32 1.52 -23.44
N ASN A 394 -4.29 0.65 -23.63
CA ASN A 394 -4.79 0.22 -24.95
C ASN A 394 -5.92 1.13 -25.52
N ASN A 395 -6.13 2.32 -24.95
CA ASN A 395 -7.18 3.27 -25.34
C ASN A 395 -8.62 2.70 -25.27
N LYS A 396 -8.85 1.66 -24.47
CA LYS A 396 -10.15 1.01 -24.26
C LYS A 396 -10.89 1.63 -23.05
N PHE A 397 -10.98 2.97 -23.01
CA PHE A 397 -11.45 3.74 -21.84
C PHE A 397 -12.84 3.32 -21.33
N LYS A 398 -13.75 2.96 -22.25
CA LYS A 398 -15.07 2.47 -21.86
C LYS A 398 -15.06 1.12 -21.15
N ARG A 399 -14.08 0.25 -21.48
CA ARG A 399 -13.88 -1.01 -20.77
C ARG A 399 -13.27 -0.76 -19.40
N ALA A 400 -12.26 0.12 -19.33
CA ALA A 400 -11.65 0.52 -18.06
C ALA A 400 -12.69 1.05 -17.07
N TRP A 401 -13.54 1.99 -17.51
CA TRP A 401 -14.62 2.52 -16.67
C TRP A 401 -15.57 1.43 -16.16
N ARG A 402 -15.91 0.46 -17.02
CA ARG A 402 -16.77 -0.67 -16.61
C ARG A 402 -16.11 -1.56 -15.55
N MET A 403 -14.79 -1.74 -15.60
CA MET A 403 -14.06 -2.50 -14.58
C MET A 403 -14.15 -1.80 -13.22
N TYR A 404 -13.86 -0.53 -13.15
CA TYR A 404 -13.98 0.24 -11.92
C TYR A 404 -15.40 0.22 -11.36
N MET A 405 -16.40 0.52 -12.21
CA MET A 405 -17.82 0.48 -11.80
C MET A 405 -18.26 -0.93 -11.39
N GLY A 406 -17.77 -1.97 -12.07
CA GLY A 406 -18.05 -3.37 -11.72
C GLY A 406 -17.59 -3.73 -10.32
N TYR A 407 -16.38 -3.29 -9.94
CA TYR A 407 -15.90 -3.46 -8.59
C TYR A 407 -16.77 -2.72 -7.57
N MET A 408 -17.08 -1.45 -7.83
CA MET A 408 -17.91 -0.63 -6.94
C MET A 408 -19.29 -1.23 -6.69
N LEU A 409 -19.93 -1.77 -7.72
CA LEU A 409 -21.25 -2.38 -7.60
C LEU A 409 -21.25 -3.73 -6.86
N GLN A 410 -20.10 -4.40 -6.75
CA GLN A 410 -19.97 -5.63 -5.98
C GLN A 410 -19.82 -5.40 -4.46
N GLN A 411 -19.48 -4.18 -4.06
CA GLN A 411 -19.42 -3.82 -2.65
C GLN A 411 -20.84 -3.86 -2.06
N LYS A 412 -21.03 -4.67 -1.02
CA LYS A 412 -22.34 -4.74 -0.34
C LYS A 412 -22.59 -3.44 0.41
N GLU A 413 -23.80 -2.91 0.32
CA GLU A 413 -24.25 -1.83 1.20
C GLU A 413 -24.00 -2.22 2.67
N GLY A 414 -23.32 -1.33 3.41
CA GLY A 414 -22.98 -1.56 4.82
C GLY A 414 -21.69 -2.37 5.05
N SER A 415 -20.96 -2.79 4.00
CA SER A 415 -19.61 -3.27 4.21
C SER A 415 -18.71 -2.08 4.52
N GLU A 416 -17.98 -2.12 5.64
CA GLU A 416 -16.95 -1.13 5.99
C GLU A 416 -15.73 -1.17 5.05
N GLN A 417 -15.83 -1.92 3.94
CA GLN A 417 -14.77 -2.03 2.95
C GLN A 417 -14.69 -0.72 2.17
N LYS A 418 -13.76 0.09 2.58
CA LYS A 418 -13.40 1.34 1.90
C LYS A 418 -13.01 1.03 0.46
N ILE A 419 -13.60 1.75 -0.50
CA ILE A 419 -13.02 1.82 -1.85
C ILE A 419 -11.61 2.36 -1.66
N ASN A 420 -10.64 1.63 -2.19
CA ASN A 420 -9.26 2.04 -2.09
C ASN A 420 -9.11 3.40 -2.79
N GLU A 421 -8.53 4.33 -2.09
CA GLU A 421 -8.25 5.69 -2.57
C GLU A 421 -7.53 5.68 -3.94
N LEU A 422 -6.62 4.73 -4.10
CA LEU A 422 -5.87 4.52 -5.34
C LEU A 422 -6.79 4.24 -6.55
N LEU A 423 -7.80 3.38 -6.39
CA LEU A 423 -8.75 3.07 -7.46
C LEU A 423 -9.61 4.30 -7.81
N PHE A 424 -9.99 5.07 -6.78
CA PHE A 424 -10.79 6.27 -6.98
C PHE A 424 -10.00 7.36 -7.72
N ASN A 425 -8.73 7.57 -7.39
CA ASN A 425 -7.85 8.50 -8.10
C ASN A 425 -7.69 8.14 -9.59
N GLU A 426 -7.68 6.85 -9.93
CA GLU A 426 -7.65 6.39 -11.32
C GLU A 426 -9.00 6.58 -12.04
N MET A 427 -10.13 6.49 -11.32
CA MET A 427 -11.45 6.84 -11.86
C MET A 427 -11.55 8.34 -12.14
N GLU A 428 -11.06 9.19 -11.25
CA GLU A 428 -11.00 10.65 -11.46
C GLU A 428 -10.10 10.99 -12.65
N TRP A 429 -8.99 10.26 -12.81
CA TRP A 429 -8.13 10.44 -13.98
C TRP A 429 -8.89 10.21 -15.28
N LEU A 430 -9.70 9.14 -15.37
CA LEU A 430 -10.57 8.90 -16.52
C LEU A 430 -11.61 10.02 -16.71
N TYR A 431 -12.19 10.50 -15.63
CA TYR A 431 -13.17 11.59 -15.68
C TYR A 431 -12.55 12.87 -16.26
N TYR A 432 -11.41 13.31 -15.74
CA TYR A 432 -10.80 14.55 -16.18
C TYR A 432 -10.17 14.48 -17.57
N ASN A 433 -9.62 13.34 -17.94
CA ASN A 433 -8.84 13.22 -19.17
C ASN A 433 -9.59 12.53 -20.33
N ARG A 434 -10.58 11.67 -20.04
CA ARG A 434 -11.21 10.79 -21.02
C ARG A 434 -12.72 10.62 -20.84
N LYS A 435 -13.40 11.53 -20.15
CA LYS A 435 -14.83 11.46 -19.80
C LYS A 435 -15.72 10.99 -20.95
N ASN A 436 -15.66 11.65 -22.10
CA ASN A 436 -16.49 11.34 -23.26
C ASN A 436 -16.15 9.97 -23.87
N GLN A 437 -14.86 9.65 -23.98
CA GLN A 437 -14.36 8.37 -24.53
C GLN A 437 -14.70 7.19 -23.62
N ALA A 438 -14.71 7.40 -22.32
CA ALA A 438 -15.11 6.42 -21.32
C ALA A 438 -16.63 6.29 -21.17
N GLY A 439 -17.40 7.26 -21.67
CA GLY A 439 -18.85 7.33 -21.56
C GLY A 439 -19.32 7.58 -20.11
N ILE A 440 -18.56 8.39 -19.37
CA ILE A 440 -18.86 8.73 -17.97
C ILE A 440 -20.02 9.73 -17.95
N LYS A 441 -21.07 9.40 -17.19
CA LYS A 441 -22.26 10.24 -17.06
C LYS A 441 -22.04 11.43 -16.13
N GLU A 442 -22.88 12.47 -16.27
CA GLU A 442 -22.86 13.65 -15.39
C GLU A 442 -23.16 13.34 -13.91
N SER A 443 -23.78 12.19 -13.63
CA SER A 443 -24.06 11.74 -12.27
C SER A 443 -22.78 11.34 -11.48
N PHE A 444 -21.68 11.08 -12.17
CA PHE A 444 -20.39 10.89 -11.49
C PHE A 444 -19.81 12.26 -11.15
N VAL A 445 -19.60 12.49 -9.85
CA VAL A 445 -18.99 13.71 -9.35
C VAL A 445 -17.62 13.34 -8.78
N PRO A 446 -16.52 13.92 -9.29
CA PRO A 446 -15.19 13.70 -8.73
C PRO A 446 -15.08 14.36 -7.35
N ASN A 447 -14.20 13.82 -6.50
CA ASN A 447 -13.97 14.37 -5.17
C ASN A 447 -13.13 15.64 -5.20
N ASN A 448 -12.19 15.72 -6.14
CA ASN A 448 -11.25 16.82 -6.25
C ASN A 448 -11.62 17.76 -7.40
N THR A 449 -11.31 19.04 -7.29
CA THR A 449 -11.23 19.91 -8.46
C THR A 449 -10.03 19.49 -9.32
N ILE A 450 -10.01 19.87 -10.58
CA ILE A 450 -8.91 19.52 -11.50
C ILE A 450 -7.55 20.04 -10.99
N SER A 451 -7.52 21.18 -10.31
CA SER A 451 -6.29 21.73 -9.74
C SER A 451 -5.80 20.95 -8.52
N GLU A 452 -6.71 20.47 -7.68
CA GLU A 452 -6.38 19.63 -6.51
C GLU A 452 -5.98 18.20 -6.93
N PHE A 453 -6.56 17.72 -8.03
CA PHE A 453 -6.28 16.40 -8.58
C PHE A 453 -4.87 16.30 -9.20
N ARG A 454 -4.39 17.37 -9.83
CA ARG A 454 -3.07 17.40 -10.46
C ARG A 454 -1.96 17.41 -9.42
N LYS A 455 -0.94 16.59 -9.64
CA LYS A 455 0.23 16.41 -8.78
C LYS A 455 1.50 16.39 -9.60
N ASP A 456 2.61 16.86 -9.02
CA ASP A 456 3.91 16.81 -9.69
C ASP A 456 4.34 15.37 -9.93
N ILE A 457 4.30 14.56 -8.86
CA ILE A 457 4.66 13.15 -8.91
C ILE A 457 3.56 12.31 -8.24
N ARG A 458 3.19 11.21 -8.89
CA ARG A 458 2.46 10.09 -8.29
C ARG A 458 3.31 8.84 -8.40
N LEU A 459 3.57 8.19 -7.29
CA LEU A 459 4.27 6.92 -7.21
C LEU A 459 3.28 5.82 -6.87
N VAL A 460 3.28 4.74 -7.64
CA VAL A 460 2.46 3.56 -7.35
C VAL A 460 3.38 2.37 -7.19
N PHE A 461 3.43 1.83 -5.99
CA PHE A 461 4.18 0.63 -5.64
C PHE A 461 3.24 -0.56 -5.67
N GLU A 462 3.68 -1.65 -6.28
CA GLU A 462 2.91 -2.89 -6.44
C GLU A 462 3.83 -4.09 -6.21
N TRP A 463 3.32 -5.11 -5.55
CA TRP A 463 4.05 -6.36 -5.30
C TRP A 463 3.22 -7.57 -5.68
N ASN A 464 3.89 -8.65 -6.13
CA ASN A 464 3.20 -9.81 -6.69
C ASN A 464 2.70 -10.80 -5.63
N THR A 465 3.24 -10.77 -4.41
CA THR A 465 2.87 -11.66 -3.31
C THR A 465 2.40 -10.89 -2.09
N SER A 466 1.28 -11.28 -1.50
CA SER A 466 0.70 -10.67 -0.31
C SER A 466 1.50 -10.94 0.98
N GLU A 467 2.49 -11.83 0.93
CA GLU A 467 3.36 -12.14 2.07
C GLU A 467 4.63 -11.27 2.13
N ALA A 468 4.81 -10.34 1.19
CA ALA A 468 5.96 -9.46 1.18
C ALA A 468 5.91 -8.45 2.33
N GLU A 469 7.01 -8.32 3.05
CA GLU A 469 7.21 -7.30 4.07
C GLU A 469 8.38 -6.39 3.69
N PHE A 470 8.18 -5.08 3.82
CA PHE A 470 9.18 -4.08 3.43
C PHE A 470 8.89 -2.72 4.07
N ASN A 471 9.90 -1.86 4.05
CA ASN A 471 9.76 -0.46 4.43
C ASN A 471 10.18 0.41 3.25
N ILE A 472 9.37 1.40 2.87
CA ILE A 472 9.71 2.40 1.84
C ILE A 472 10.09 3.69 2.55
N GLU A 473 11.28 4.20 2.26
CA GLU A 473 11.78 5.44 2.83
C GLU A 473 11.84 6.53 1.75
N PHE A 474 11.24 7.66 2.05
CA PHE A 474 11.25 8.87 1.26
C PHE A 474 12.18 9.87 1.92
N VAL A 475 13.25 10.26 1.23
CA VAL A 475 14.21 11.25 1.73
C VAL A 475 14.04 12.53 0.92
N ASN A 476 13.68 13.60 1.61
CA ASN A 476 13.52 14.91 0.97
C ASN A 476 14.89 15.59 0.72
N PRO A 477 14.94 16.72 -0.03
CA PRO A 477 16.16 17.46 -0.27
C PRO A 477 16.93 17.88 0.99
N ASP A 478 16.22 18.17 2.09
CA ASP A 478 16.79 18.56 3.38
C ASP A 478 17.38 17.38 4.17
N LYS A 479 17.46 16.18 3.55
CA LYS A 479 17.93 14.94 4.17
C LYS A 479 17.07 14.45 5.34
N GLN A 480 15.80 14.81 5.32
CA GLN A 480 14.83 14.28 6.27
C GLN A 480 14.13 13.09 5.64
N SER A 481 13.95 12.01 6.40
CA SER A 481 13.32 10.80 5.89
C SER A 481 11.96 10.53 6.51
N TYR A 482 11.08 9.99 5.69
CA TYR A 482 9.80 9.43 6.06
C TYR A 482 9.76 7.96 5.66
N VAL A 483 9.32 7.08 6.57
CA VAL A 483 9.25 5.64 6.32
C VAL A 483 7.80 5.16 6.35
N PHE A 484 7.38 4.51 5.26
CA PHE A 484 6.16 3.72 5.21
C PHE A 484 6.52 2.27 5.54
N GLU A 485 5.98 1.76 6.63
CA GLU A 485 6.24 0.41 7.11
C GLU A 485 5.13 -0.53 6.65
N HIS A 486 5.49 -1.54 5.85
CA HIS A 486 4.61 -2.62 5.42
C HIS A 486 5.10 -3.94 6.00
N ASN A 487 4.82 -4.16 7.28
CA ASN A 487 5.21 -5.37 7.99
C ASN A 487 4.20 -5.70 9.10
N LEU A 488 4.12 -6.96 9.51
CA LEU A 488 3.14 -7.45 10.49
C LEU A 488 3.37 -6.91 11.90
N ILE A 489 4.57 -6.46 12.23
CA ILE A 489 4.88 -5.92 13.55
C ILE A 489 4.27 -4.53 13.69
N SER A 490 4.55 -3.67 12.71
CA SER A 490 4.13 -2.26 12.75
C SER A 490 2.71 -2.03 12.25
N ASN A 491 2.24 -2.80 11.24
CA ASN A 491 0.99 -2.53 10.52
C ASN A 491 0.18 -3.80 10.20
N LYS A 492 -0.04 -4.65 11.22
CA LYS A 492 -0.80 -5.90 11.08
C LYS A 492 -2.18 -5.69 10.45
N GLU A 493 -2.95 -4.70 10.93
CA GLU A 493 -4.29 -4.42 10.43
C GLU A 493 -4.31 -4.02 8.95
N LEU A 494 -3.30 -3.25 8.50
CA LEU A 494 -3.15 -2.88 7.10
C LEU A 494 -3.00 -4.13 6.23
N ILE A 495 -2.06 -5.01 6.57
CA ILE A 495 -1.80 -6.25 5.81
C ILE A 495 -3.01 -7.18 5.81
N GLU A 496 -3.68 -7.35 6.95
CA GLU A 496 -4.91 -8.15 7.01
C GLU A 496 -6.02 -7.58 6.13
N ASN A 497 -6.20 -6.26 6.11
CA ASN A 497 -7.20 -5.60 5.28
C ASN A 497 -6.86 -5.70 3.79
N GLU A 498 -5.59 -5.52 3.42
CA GLU A 498 -5.13 -5.69 2.05
C GLU A 498 -5.40 -7.11 1.53
N LYS A 499 -5.12 -8.13 2.32
CA LYS A 499 -5.43 -9.52 1.99
C LYS A 499 -6.94 -9.77 1.86
N LYS A 500 -7.77 -9.25 2.78
CA LYS A 500 -9.24 -9.39 2.73
C LYS A 500 -9.86 -8.77 1.49
N ILE A 501 -9.34 -7.61 1.07
CA ILE A 501 -9.86 -6.86 -0.08
C ILE A 501 -9.19 -7.32 -1.38
N GLY A 502 -8.02 -7.94 -1.27
CA GLY A 502 -7.22 -8.38 -2.41
C GLY A 502 -6.42 -7.24 -3.03
N TYR A 503 -5.68 -6.49 -2.20
CA TYR A 503 -4.72 -5.49 -2.63
C TYR A 503 -3.29 -5.92 -2.33
N SER A 504 -2.37 -5.52 -3.22
CA SER A 504 -0.92 -5.51 -3.03
C SER A 504 -0.35 -4.32 -3.80
N SER A 505 -0.82 -3.14 -3.42
CA SER A 505 -0.38 -1.87 -3.99
C SER A 505 -0.59 -0.71 -3.03
N LYS A 506 0.28 0.31 -3.15
CA LYS A 506 0.20 1.55 -2.40
C LYS A 506 0.63 2.71 -3.29
N GLU A 507 -0.05 3.86 -3.15
CA GLU A 507 0.34 5.08 -3.86
C GLU A 507 0.78 6.18 -2.91
N PHE A 508 1.64 7.05 -3.43
CA PHE A 508 2.13 8.24 -2.75
C PHE A 508 2.19 9.40 -3.74
N PHE A 509 1.97 10.60 -3.23
CA PHE A 509 2.05 11.83 -4.01
C PHE A 509 3.12 12.75 -3.43
N ILE A 510 3.93 13.32 -4.31
CA ILE A 510 4.84 14.41 -3.97
C ILE A 510 4.32 15.63 -4.72
N ASP A 511 3.81 16.60 -3.95
CA ASP A 511 3.43 17.91 -4.44
C ASP A 511 4.59 18.84 -4.14
N ASP A 512 4.95 19.70 -5.05
CA ASP A 512 6.08 20.62 -4.93
C ASP A 512 7.42 19.86 -4.81
N LEU A 513 7.78 19.20 -5.92
CA LEU A 513 9.03 18.44 -6.00
C LEU A 513 10.26 19.35 -5.77
N GLY A 514 10.11 20.67 -5.99
CA GLY A 514 11.21 21.62 -5.90
C GLY A 514 12.24 21.46 -7.01
N ALA A 515 13.38 22.14 -6.87
CA ALA A 515 14.50 22.05 -7.81
C ALA A 515 15.53 21.00 -7.38
N GLU A 516 15.35 20.37 -6.23
CA GLU A 516 16.32 19.48 -5.61
C GLU A 516 15.91 18.01 -5.70
N GLU A 517 16.78 17.11 -5.25
CA GLU A 517 16.66 15.67 -5.42
C GLU A 517 15.97 15.01 -4.24
N TRP A 518 14.95 14.18 -4.51
CA TRP A 518 14.37 13.23 -3.57
C TRP A 518 14.98 11.85 -3.79
N LEU A 519 15.24 11.11 -2.69
CA LEU A 519 15.68 9.71 -2.75
C LEU A 519 14.52 8.81 -2.29
N ILE A 520 14.32 7.73 -3.04
CA ILE A 520 13.35 6.70 -2.69
C ILE A 520 14.10 5.41 -2.42
N ASN A 521 14.06 4.96 -1.17
CA ASN A 521 14.74 3.76 -0.70
C ASN A 521 13.73 2.69 -0.30
N ILE A 522 14.14 1.43 -0.33
CA ILE A 522 13.40 0.30 0.21
C ILE A 522 14.30 -0.55 1.09
N THR A 523 13.77 -1.00 2.23
CA THR A 523 14.34 -2.09 3.02
C THR A 523 13.43 -3.29 2.87
N TYR A 524 13.91 -4.35 2.23
CA TYR A 524 13.15 -5.57 2.06
C TYR A 524 13.31 -6.46 3.30
N LEU A 525 12.20 -6.80 3.93
CA LEU A 525 12.16 -7.60 5.16
C LEU A 525 11.86 -9.09 4.89
N GLY A 526 11.70 -9.44 3.62
CA GLY A 526 11.42 -10.80 3.18
C GLY A 526 9.97 -11.05 2.81
N ASN A 527 9.69 -12.29 2.49
CA ASN A 527 8.35 -12.82 2.43
C ASN A 527 8.34 -14.22 3.07
N LYS A 528 7.16 -14.71 3.41
CA LYS A 528 7.01 -15.99 4.13
C LYS A 528 7.08 -17.21 3.19
N LYS A 529 7.35 -16.99 1.90
CA LYS A 529 7.44 -18.01 0.84
C LYS A 529 8.90 -18.15 0.39
N PRO A 530 9.28 -19.28 -0.20
CA PRO A 530 10.64 -19.45 -0.74
C PRO A 530 10.89 -18.67 -2.04
N GLU A 531 9.83 -18.21 -2.72
CA GLU A 531 9.92 -17.48 -3.97
C GLU A 531 10.26 -16.01 -3.74
N PRO A 532 10.98 -15.36 -4.66
CA PRO A 532 11.30 -13.93 -4.55
C PRO A 532 10.07 -13.04 -4.75
N THR A 533 10.15 -11.83 -4.21
CA THR A 533 9.15 -10.79 -4.43
C THR A 533 9.53 -9.95 -5.65
N PHE A 534 8.61 -9.84 -6.61
CA PHE A 534 8.69 -8.88 -7.70
C PHE A 534 7.91 -7.62 -7.34
N PHE A 535 8.59 -6.50 -7.45
CA PHE A 535 8.10 -5.20 -7.01
C PHE A 535 8.09 -4.24 -8.20
N LYS A 536 6.89 -3.79 -8.59
CA LYS A 536 6.73 -2.81 -9.67
C LYS A 536 6.52 -1.43 -9.09
N VAL A 537 7.24 -0.45 -9.59
CA VAL A 537 7.03 0.96 -9.29
C VAL A 537 6.66 1.69 -10.57
N THR A 538 5.51 2.33 -10.58
CA THR A 538 5.10 3.22 -11.66
C THR A 538 5.22 4.66 -11.18
N ILE A 539 6.04 5.42 -11.88
CA ILE A 539 6.29 6.84 -11.63
C ILE A 539 5.51 7.64 -12.67
N TYR A 540 4.53 8.39 -12.23
CA TYR A 540 3.83 9.36 -13.06
C TYR A 540 4.38 10.75 -12.74
N THR A 541 4.89 11.46 -13.76
CA THR A 541 5.22 12.87 -13.65
C THR A 541 4.08 13.71 -14.23
N ASN A 542 3.84 14.88 -13.64
CA ASN A 542 2.72 15.75 -14.00
C ASN A 542 1.37 15.02 -14.00
N TRP A 543 1.10 14.24 -12.95
CA TRP A 543 -0.13 13.44 -12.82
C TRP A 543 -1.39 14.26 -13.06
N GLY A 544 -2.28 13.73 -13.89
CA GLY A 544 -3.55 14.38 -14.24
C GLY A 544 -3.44 15.56 -15.21
N SER A 545 -2.24 15.92 -15.64
CA SER A 545 -2.00 17.01 -16.59
C SER A 545 -1.87 16.48 -18.03
N PRO A 546 -2.05 17.32 -19.06
CA PRO A 546 -1.89 16.91 -20.46
C PRO A 546 -0.49 16.42 -20.83
N ASN A 547 0.53 16.88 -20.10
CA ASN A 547 1.94 16.50 -20.27
C ASN A 547 2.37 15.41 -19.29
N GLN A 548 1.43 14.65 -18.72
CA GLN A 548 1.73 13.50 -17.89
C GLN A 548 2.60 12.51 -18.65
N SER A 549 3.65 12.03 -17.97
CA SER A 549 4.43 10.88 -18.44
C SER A 549 4.39 9.74 -17.43
N GLU A 550 4.72 8.54 -17.89
CA GLU A 550 4.76 7.32 -17.09
C GLU A 550 6.09 6.61 -17.29
N ASN A 551 6.72 6.19 -16.20
CA ASN A 551 7.89 5.34 -16.22
C ASN A 551 7.70 4.15 -15.28
N ILE A 552 8.02 2.94 -15.75
CA ILE A 552 7.83 1.70 -14.99
C ILE A 552 9.20 1.11 -14.68
N HIS A 553 9.38 0.72 -13.42
CA HIS A 553 10.54 -0.02 -12.95
C HIS A 553 10.07 -1.30 -12.26
N VAL A 554 10.76 -2.40 -12.51
CA VAL A 554 10.48 -3.68 -11.86
C VAL A 554 11.74 -4.19 -11.18
N PHE A 555 11.62 -4.45 -9.88
CA PHE A 555 12.70 -4.95 -9.03
C PHE A 555 12.42 -6.40 -8.62
N ASN A 556 13.47 -7.15 -8.33
CA ASN A 556 13.41 -8.51 -7.80
C ASN A 556 14.16 -8.55 -6.46
N PHE A 557 13.44 -8.83 -5.37
CA PHE A 557 14.02 -8.89 -4.04
C PHE A 557 14.13 -10.35 -3.58
N GLU A 558 15.37 -10.81 -3.42
CA GLU A 558 15.71 -12.17 -2.96
C GLU A 558 16.36 -12.15 -1.57
N LYS A 559 17.08 -11.08 -1.23
CA LYS A 559 17.83 -10.96 0.03
C LYS A 559 17.10 -10.03 1.00
N GLU A 560 16.95 -10.50 2.21
CA GLU A 560 16.32 -9.78 3.30
C GLU A 560 17.29 -8.77 3.95
N ARG A 561 16.70 -7.69 4.49
CA ARG A 561 17.35 -6.69 5.35
C ARG A 561 18.36 -5.75 4.69
N ASP A 562 18.53 -5.83 3.39
CA ASP A 562 19.33 -4.83 2.69
C ASP A 562 18.47 -3.59 2.37
N LYS A 563 19.03 -2.41 2.59
CA LYS A 563 18.41 -1.13 2.25
C LYS A 563 18.95 -0.64 0.90
N PHE A 564 18.08 -0.55 -0.08
CA PHE A 564 18.44 -0.16 -1.44
C PHE A 564 17.84 1.19 -1.80
N GLN A 565 18.59 2.03 -2.50
CA GLN A 565 18.05 3.18 -3.19
C GLN A 565 17.42 2.72 -4.51
N LEU A 566 16.10 2.81 -4.62
CA LEU A 566 15.38 2.41 -5.84
C LEU A 566 15.62 3.41 -6.99
N PHE A 567 15.43 4.69 -6.71
CA PHE A 567 15.62 5.76 -7.70
C PHE A 567 15.69 7.12 -7.01
N LYS A 568 16.04 8.11 -7.83
CA LYS A 568 16.03 9.52 -7.48
C LYS A 568 14.97 10.23 -8.29
N LEU A 569 14.29 11.19 -7.68
CA LEU A 569 13.33 12.07 -8.35
C LEU A 569 13.94 13.47 -8.41
N THR A 570 14.01 14.03 -9.60
CA THR A 570 14.47 15.40 -9.86
C THR A 570 13.45 16.08 -10.74
N ASN A 571 13.25 17.38 -10.55
CA ASN A 571 12.47 18.18 -11.48
C ASN A 571 13.31 18.38 -12.76
N GLN A 572 12.86 17.79 -13.87
CA GLN A 572 13.50 17.93 -15.19
C GLN A 572 12.97 19.15 -15.92
#